data_683fdf825d4005e065b226111ddbdad0
#
_entry.id   683fdf825d4005e065b226111ddbdad0
#
_cell.length_a   1.000
_cell.length_b   1.000
_cell.length_c   1.000
_cell.angle_alpha   90.00
_cell.angle_beta   90.00
_cell.angle_gamma   90.00
#
_symmetry.space_group_name_H-M   'P 1'
#
loop_
_entity.id
_entity.type
_entity.pdbx_description
1 polymer ?
#
loop_
_entity_poly.entity_id
_entity_poly.type
_entity_poly.pdbx_seq_one_letter_code
_entity_poly.pdbx_strand_id
1 'polypeptide(L)'
;PPRSTLFPYTTLFRLFVMLSAAELGVPEADDTDGILILPEDAPVGTEARALYGLSDTILDVSVTPNRGDLLSIWGIARELRGLFPDAKLNAPRCLEGQASGDDREWPDAQRFGAISLPDPGCLCYHLGLATGVAMGPSPLAVRVALAHMGMRPISNIVDATNYVMLVLGQPLHAFDLNTLPAREITVRAAGDGERMTTLDGRERVLTERDMLITSGGEPIAIAGVMGGDRTEIRDDTRTVVLESASFSPLRVGHTARRLGIASEAAFRFARTVDPTLSARALSLALELMRDWSGAEIGYRVRSASNNEEIGRASCRERV
;
A
#
# COMPACT_ATOMS: atom_id res chain seq x y z
N PRO A 1 52.47 21.50 -16.27
CA PRO A 1 52.22 22.55 -15.30
C PRO A 1 52.62 22.05 -13.90
N PRO A 2 53.18 22.89 -13.03
CA PRO A 2 53.58 22.48 -11.70
C PRO A 2 52.38 21.98 -10.89
N ARG A 3 52.55 20.95 -10.12
CA ARG A 3 51.49 20.28 -9.30
C ARG A 3 50.73 21.21 -8.37
N SER A 4 51.33 22.37 -8.03
CA SER A 4 50.73 23.40 -7.17
C SER A 4 49.59 24.22 -7.83
N THR A 5 49.49 24.25 -9.15
CA THR A 5 48.44 24.95 -9.87
C THR A 5 47.19 24.11 -10.12
N LEU A 6 47.28 22.80 -10.00
CA LEU A 6 46.13 21.87 -10.12
C LEU A 6 45.29 21.82 -8.84
N PHE A 7 45.90 22.09 -7.68
CA PHE A 7 45.23 22.00 -6.37
C PHE A 7 44.05 23.00 -6.23
N PRO A 8 44.18 24.28 -6.61
CA PRO A 8 43.05 25.20 -6.52
C PRO A 8 41.88 24.83 -7.43
N TYR A 9 42.15 24.31 -8.62
CA TYR A 9 41.13 23.89 -9.56
C TYR A 9 40.45 22.60 -9.08
N THR A 10 41.18 21.64 -8.54
CA THR A 10 40.61 20.43 -7.98
C THR A 10 39.74 20.72 -6.74
N THR A 11 40.14 21.69 -5.94
CA THR A 11 39.36 22.11 -4.75
C THR A 11 38.10 22.86 -5.18
N LEU A 12 38.16 23.74 -6.19
CA LEU A 12 37.02 24.41 -6.75
C LEU A 12 36.01 23.43 -7.39
N PHE A 13 36.51 22.47 -8.16
CA PHE A 13 35.65 21.44 -8.75
C PHE A 13 35.02 20.51 -7.69
N ARG A 14 35.70 20.28 -6.57
CA ARG A 14 35.11 19.50 -5.45
C ARG A 14 34.01 20.25 -4.70
N LEU A 15 33.96 21.58 -4.77
CA LEU A 15 32.89 22.39 -4.18
C LEU A 15 31.60 22.36 -5.01
N PHE A 16 31.65 21.86 -6.24
CA PHE A 16 30.55 21.83 -7.18
C PHE A 16 30.37 20.44 -7.80
N VAL A 17 30.51 19.38 -7.00
CA VAL A 17 30.17 18.04 -7.45
C VAL A 17 28.64 17.93 -7.44
N MET A 18 28.07 17.73 -8.63
CA MET A 18 26.67 17.39 -8.81
C MET A 18 26.53 15.88 -8.66
N LEU A 19 25.70 15.45 -7.75
CA LEU A 19 25.51 14.05 -7.41
C LEU A 19 24.17 13.56 -7.95
N SER A 20 24.15 12.29 -8.37
CA SER A 20 22.93 11.57 -8.66
C SER A 20 22.22 11.14 -7.36
N ALA A 21 20.95 10.77 -7.46
CA ALA A 21 20.20 10.20 -6.32
C ALA A 21 20.89 8.94 -5.80
N ALA A 22 21.35 8.06 -6.70
CA ALA A 22 22.05 6.82 -6.34
C ALA A 22 23.33 7.06 -5.54
N GLU A 23 24.16 8.05 -5.93
CA GLU A 23 25.38 8.41 -5.20
C GLU A 23 25.11 8.97 -3.80
N LEU A 24 23.94 9.58 -3.58
CA LEU A 24 23.48 10.05 -2.27
C LEU A 24 22.76 8.98 -1.46
N GLY A 25 22.44 7.83 -2.06
CA GLY A 25 21.62 6.80 -1.45
C GLY A 25 20.16 7.23 -1.31
N VAL A 26 19.71 8.18 -2.12
CA VAL A 26 18.32 8.64 -2.19
C VAL A 26 17.56 7.71 -3.14
N PRO A 27 16.37 7.21 -2.76
CA PRO A 27 15.57 6.39 -3.65
C PRO A 27 15.12 7.19 -4.87
N GLU A 28 15.47 6.72 -6.05
CA GLU A 28 15.01 7.29 -7.32
C GLU A 28 13.54 6.96 -7.53
N ALA A 29 12.73 7.98 -7.74
CA ALA A 29 11.36 7.82 -8.24
C ALA A 29 11.28 7.91 -9.76
N ASP A 30 12.30 8.51 -10.38
CA ASP A 30 12.43 8.66 -11.82
C ASP A 30 13.69 7.96 -12.30
N ASP A 31 13.59 7.18 -13.37
CA ASP A 31 14.70 6.52 -14.11
C ASP A 31 15.65 7.54 -14.79
N THR A 32 15.86 8.68 -14.18
CA THR A 32 16.79 9.68 -14.70
C THR A 32 18.20 9.32 -14.27
N ASP A 33 18.93 8.65 -15.14
CA ASP A 33 20.40 8.63 -15.13
C ASP A 33 20.89 10.08 -15.17
N GLY A 34 21.05 10.72 -14.03
CA GLY A 34 21.46 12.10 -14.03
C GLY A 34 21.64 12.73 -12.64
N ILE A 35 21.82 14.03 -12.66
CA ILE A 35 22.00 14.85 -11.46
C ILE A 35 20.67 14.93 -10.71
N LEU A 36 20.71 14.72 -9.38
CA LEU A 36 19.54 14.89 -8.54
C LEU A 36 19.03 16.34 -8.59
N ILE A 37 17.79 16.50 -9.04
CA ILE A 37 17.10 17.79 -9.05
C ILE A 37 16.37 17.93 -7.70
N LEU A 38 16.78 18.94 -6.93
CA LEU A 38 16.14 19.27 -5.66
C LEU A 38 14.81 19.99 -5.88
N PRO A 39 13.86 19.93 -4.91
CA PRO A 39 12.68 20.78 -4.91
C PRO A 39 13.07 22.27 -4.99
N GLU A 40 12.26 23.09 -5.67
CA GLU A 40 12.53 24.53 -5.84
C GLU A 40 12.66 25.29 -4.52
N ASP A 41 11.99 24.83 -3.48
CA ASP A 41 12.00 25.38 -2.12
C ASP A 41 13.09 24.79 -1.22
N ALA A 42 13.98 23.95 -1.75
CA ALA A 42 15.05 23.35 -0.97
C ALA A 42 16.01 24.44 -0.42
N PRO A 43 16.22 24.52 0.91
CA PRO A 43 17.05 25.54 1.50
C PRO A 43 18.51 25.42 1.04
N VAL A 44 19.06 26.46 0.46
CA VAL A 44 20.47 26.52 0.02
C VAL A 44 21.40 26.39 1.24
N GLY A 45 22.38 25.51 1.15
CA GLY A 45 23.36 25.28 2.23
C GLY A 45 22.92 24.20 3.24
N THR A 46 21.74 23.62 3.07
CA THR A 46 21.32 22.48 3.90
C THR A 46 22.06 21.22 3.45
N GLU A 47 22.49 20.40 4.41
CA GLU A 47 23.10 19.10 4.12
C GLU A 47 22.05 18.17 3.46
N ALA A 48 22.40 17.58 2.31
CA ALA A 48 21.51 16.71 1.56
C ALA A 48 21.00 15.50 2.41
N ARG A 49 21.83 14.94 3.28
CA ARG A 49 21.42 13.86 4.18
C ARG A 49 20.30 14.29 5.13
N ALA A 50 20.36 15.51 5.64
CA ALA A 50 19.30 16.06 6.50
C ALA A 50 18.03 16.37 5.70
N LEU A 51 18.17 16.91 4.49
CA LEU A 51 17.06 17.23 3.60
C LEU A 51 16.24 15.97 3.22
N TYR A 52 16.92 14.86 3.01
CA TYR A 52 16.33 13.59 2.61
C TYR A 52 16.11 12.62 3.79
N GLY A 53 16.34 13.03 5.03
CA GLY A 53 16.16 12.16 6.20
C GLY A 53 17.08 10.93 6.21
N LEU A 54 18.22 10.96 5.48
CA LEU A 54 19.13 9.81 5.35
C LEU A 54 19.94 9.50 6.62
N SER A 55 19.77 10.28 7.68
CA SER A 55 20.40 10.04 9.00
C SER A 55 19.49 9.30 9.97
N ASP A 56 18.34 8.82 9.50
CA ASP A 56 17.41 8.04 10.33
C ASP A 56 17.96 6.66 10.67
N THR A 57 17.48 6.07 11.76
CA THR A 57 17.88 4.74 12.22
C THR A 57 16.88 3.70 11.77
N ILE A 58 17.31 2.75 10.95
CA ILE A 58 16.50 1.63 10.50
C ILE A 58 16.67 0.47 11.47
N LEU A 59 15.56 -0.04 12.00
CA LEU A 59 15.51 -1.21 12.85
C LEU A 59 15.04 -2.42 12.04
N ASP A 60 15.87 -3.46 11.95
CA ASP A 60 15.45 -4.75 11.42
C ASP A 60 14.81 -5.57 12.53
N VAL A 61 13.51 -5.83 12.40
CA VAL A 61 12.70 -6.51 13.42
C VAL A 61 12.24 -7.87 12.92
N SER A 62 12.74 -8.93 13.55
CA SER A 62 12.29 -10.29 13.27
C SER A 62 10.94 -10.56 13.94
N VAL A 63 9.91 -10.84 13.14
CA VAL A 63 8.54 -11.06 13.60
C VAL A 63 8.17 -12.54 13.46
N THR A 64 7.69 -13.15 14.56
CA THR A 64 7.22 -14.55 14.55
C THR A 64 5.91 -14.71 13.75
N PRO A 65 5.64 -15.88 13.15
CA PRO A 65 4.47 -16.07 12.28
C PRO A 65 3.10 -15.84 12.94
N ASN A 66 3.01 -15.93 14.26
CA ASN A 66 1.78 -15.71 15.04
C ASN A 66 1.55 -14.25 15.43
N ARG A 67 2.46 -13.34 15.06
CA ARG A 67 2.39 -11.90 15.39
C ARG A 67 2.25 -11.05 14.12
N GLY A 68 1.25 -11.37 13.30
CA GLY A 68 0.94 -10.59 12.09
C GLY A 68 0.64 -9.10 12.37
N ASP A 69 0.16 -8.79 13.57
CA ASP A 69 -0.05 -7.43 14.07
C ASP A 69 1.23 -6.59 14.13
N LEU A 70 2.40 -7.21 14.30
CA LEU A 70 3.70 -6.53 14.33
C LEU A 70 4.30 -6.26 12.95
N LEU A 71 3.65 -6.69 11.87
CA LEU A 71 4.08 -6.38 10.49
C LEU A 71 3.66 -4.96 10.06
N SER A 72 3.69 -4.02 11.02
CA SER A 72 3.35 -2.62 10.83
C SER A 72 4.03 -1.72 11.86
N ILE A 73 4.25 -0.46 11.48
CA ILE A 73 4.79 0.56 12.39
C ILE A 73 3.85 0.73 13.61
N TRP A 74 2.54 0.76 13.37
CA TRP A 74 1.55 0.88 14.42
C TRP A 74 1.56 -0.31 15.39
N GLY A 75 1.68 -1.54 14.87
CA GLY A 75 1.79 -2.75 15.69
C GLY A 75 3.02 -2.72 16.60
N ILE A 76 4.19 -2.41 16.03
CA ILE A 76 5.44 -2.24 16.78
C ILE A 76 5.32 -1.13 17.84
N ALA A 77 4.75 0.02 17.48
CA ALA A 77 4.57 1.13 18.43
C ALA A 77 3.69 0.75 19.63
N ARG A 78 2.61 -0.02 19.40
CA ARG A 78 1.76 -0.53 20.49
C ARG A 78 2.52 -1.51 21.41
N GLU A 79 3.33 -2.39 20.84
CA GLU A 79 4.14 -3.32 21.62
C GLU A 79 5.15 -2.58 22.47
N LEU A 80 5.87 -1.62 21.89
CA LEU A 80 6.83 -0.78 22.61
C LEU A 80 6.14 0.03 23.72
N ARG A 81 4.92 0.52 23.49
CA ARG A 81 4.16 1.22 24.53
C ARG A 81 3.83 0.31 25.72
N GLY A 82 3.61 -0.98 25.47
CA GLY A 82 3.42 -1.98 26.53
C GLY A 82 4.69 -2.19 27.37
N LEU A 83 5.86 -2.16 26.73
CA LEU A 83 7.16 -2.32 27.38
C LEU A 83 7.66 -1.04 28.06
N PHE A 84 7.31 0.11 27.51
CA PHE A 84 7.73 1.44 27.99
C PHE A 84 6.49 2.28 28.36
N PRO A 85 5.93 2.14 29.59
CA PRO A 85 4.70 2.79 30.01
C PRO A 85 4.68 4.31 29.93
N ASP A 86 5.84 4.95 30.01
CA ASP A 86 6.00 6.41 29.92
C ASP A 86 6.10 6.92 28.46
N ALA A 87 6.24 6.01 27.49
CA ALA A 87 6.31 6.40 26.07
C ALA A 87 4.96 6.93 25.59
N LYS A 88 4.97 8.04 24.87
CA LYS A 88 3.77 8.60 24.24
C LYS A 88 3.48 7.84 22.97
N LEU A 89 2.28 7.27 22.86
CA LEU A 89 1.80 6.63 21.64
C LEU A 89 0.99 7.65 20.82
N ASN A 90 1.48 7.98 19.61
CA ASN A 90 0.76 8.81 18.66
C ASN A 90 0.02 7.92 17.67
N ALA A 91 -1.29 7.86 17.76
CA ALA A 91 -2.09 7.06 16.85
C ALA A 91 -2.17 7.72 15.46
N PRO A 92 -2.18 6.95 14.36
CA PRO A 92 -2.58 7.46 13.07
C PRO A 92 -4.00 8.05 13.12
N ARG A 93 -4.24 9.16 12.42
CA ARG A 93 -5.53 9.89 12.46
C ARG A 93 -6.75 9.00 12.22
N CYS A 94 -6.65 8.05 11.31
CA CYS A 94 -7.73 7.12 11.01
C CYS A 94 -8.11 6.19 12.17
N LEU A 95 -7.28 6.10 13.21
CA LEU A 95 -7.54 5.31 14.43
C LEU A 95 -8.12 6.18 15.55
N GLU A 96 -8.08 7.50 15.42
CA GLU A 96 -8.70 8.46 16.33
C GLU A 96 -10.14 8.71 15.89
N GLY A 97 -11.12 8.21 16.64
CA GLY A 97 -12.55 8.37 16.34
C GLY A 97 -13.18 7.25 15.51
N GLN A 98 -14.41 7.49 15.09
CA GLN A 98 -15.06 6.59 14.10
C GLN A 98 -14.46 6.83 12.73
N ALA A 99 -14.31 5.76 11.94
CA ALA A 99 -13.91 5.89 10.55
C ALA A 99 -14.88 6.89 9.87
N SER A 100 -14.37 8.07 9.58
CA SER A 100 -15.19 9.13 8.97
C SER A 100 -15.53 8.68 7.55
N GLY A 101 -16.77 8.39 7.31
CA GLY A 101 -17.25 8.13 5.99
C GLY A 101 -18.29 9.13 5.60
N ASP A 102 -18.07 9.63 4.46
CA ASP A 102 -19.08 10.40 3.78
C ASP A 102 -20.05 9.40 3.14
N ASP A 103 -21.30 9.41 3.58
CA ASP A 103 -22.37 8.55 3.05
C ASP A 103 -22.91 9.06 1.70
N ARG A 104 -22.16 9.95 1.02
CA ARG A 104 -22.54 10.40 -0.31
C ARG A 104 -22.65 9.23 -1.27
N GLU A 105 -23.71 9.21 -2.07
CA GLU A 105 -23.87 8.19 -3.10
C GLU A 105 -22.83 8.41 -4.21
N TRP A 106 -22.36 7.32 -4.79
CA TRP A 106 -21.52 7.37 -5.98
C TRP A 106 -22.30 8.04 -7.12
N PRO A 107 -21.70 8.95 -7.92
CA PRO A 107 -22.35 9.50 -9.10
C PRO A 107 -22.85 8.37 -10.00
N ASP A 108 -24.02 8.55 -10.62
CA ASP A 108 -24.63 7.51 -11.47
C ASP A 108 -23.66 6.97 -12.53
N ALA A 109 -22.84 7.84 -13.13
CA ALA A 109 -21.84 7.44 -14.12
C ALA A 109 -20.71 6.57 -13.56
N GLN A 110 -20.49 6.60 -12.24
CA GLN A 110 -19.42 5.88 -11.54
C GLN A 110 -20.00 4.85 -10.56
N ARG A 111 -21.32 4.70 -10.53
CA ARG A 111 -22.02 3.84 -9.60
C ARG A 111 -21.52 2.41 -9.73
N PHE A 112 -20.91 1.92 -8.67
CA PHE A 112 -20.55 0.52 -8.54
C PHE A 112 -21.80 -0.31 -8.26
N GLY A 113 -21.93 -1.46 -8.91
CA GLY A 113 -23.00 -2.41 -8.68
C GLY A 113 -22.95 -3.07 -7.30
N ALA A 114 -23.03 -4.37 -7.25
CA ALA A 114 -22.96 -5.13 -6.01
C ALA A 114 -21.50 -5.55 -5.72
N ILE A 115 -21.17 -5.69 -4.43
CA ILE A 115 -20.05 -6.53 -3.97
C ILE A 115 -20.66 -7.84 -3.54
N SER A 116 -20.22 -8.94 -4.15
CA SER A 116 -20.67 -10.29 -3.84
C SER A 116 -19.48 -11.11 -3.30
N LEU A 117 -19.69 -11.79 -2.17
CA LEU A 117 -18.67 -12.59 -1.49
C LEU A 117 -19.13 -14.04 -1.35
N PRO A 118 -19.34 -14.77 -2.46
CA PRO A 118 -19.71 -16.18 -2.38
C PRO A 118 -18.64 -17.08 -1.77
N ASP A 119 -17.37 -16.65 -1.78
CA ASP A 119 -16.30 -17.38 -1.12
C ASP A 119 -16.18 -16.98 0.36
N PRO A 120 -16.38 -17.90 1.31
CA PRO A 120 -16.28 -17.59 2.74
C PRO A 120 -14.86 -17.25 3.19
N GLY A 121 -13.86 -17.48 2.36
CA GLY A 121 -12.48 -17.05 2.61
C GLY A 121 -12.26 -15.54 2.49
N CYS A 122 -13.20 -14.80 1.93
CA CYS A 122 -13.21 -13.33 1.99
C CYS A 122 -14.04 -12.90 3.20
N LEU A 123 -13.37 -12.41 4.24
CA LEU A 123 -14.01 -12.05 5.51
C LEU A 123 -14.74 -10.73 5.44
N CYS A 124 -14.13 -9.72 4.82
CA CYS A 124 -14.74 -8.44 4.51
C CYS A 124 -14.10 -7.82 3.28
N TYR A 125 -14.84 -6.94 2.61
CA TYR A 125 -14.39 -6.26 1.41
C TYR A 125 -14.95 -4.85 1.36
N HIS A 126 -14.08 -3.86 1.23
CA HIS A 126 -14.44 -2.44 1.19
C HIS A 126 -13.88 -1.82 -0.08
N LEU A 127 -14.66 -0.95 -0.71
CA LEU A 127 -14.25 -0.15 -1.87
C LEU A 127 -14.38 1.34 -1.57
N GLY A 128 -13.42 2.10 -2.06
CA GLY A 128 -13.45 3.55 -2.08
C GLY A 128 -13.18 4.09 -3.47
N LEU A 129 -13.60 5.33 -3.75
CA LEU A 129 -13.43 5.98 -5.03
C LEU A 129 -12.63 7.28 -4.87
N ALA A 130 -11.60 7.43 -5.71
CA ALA A 130 -10.87 8.67 -5.90
C ALA A 130 -11.01 9.11 -7.36
N THR A 131 -11.48 10.33 -7.61
CA THR A 131 -11.71 10.87 -8.96
C THR A 131 -10.83 12.09 -9.21
N GLY A 132 -10.55 12.38 -10.47
CA GLY A 132 -9.72 13.51 -10.84
C GLY A 132 -8.25 13.34 -10.39
N VAL A 133 -7.77 12.12 -10.31
CA VAL A 133 -6.40 11.80 -9.90
C VAL A 133 -5.40 12.43 -10.88
N ALA A 134 -4.46 13.19 -10.37
CA ALA A 134 -3.25 13.60 -11.08
C ALA A 134 -2.11 12.63 -10.71
N MET A 135 -1.77 11.75 -11.67
CA MET A 135 -0.64 10.82 -11.48
C MET A 135 0.68 11.59 -11.41
N GLY A 136 1.54 11.17 -10.51
CA GLY A 136 2.85 11.76 -10.29
C GLY A 136 3.63 11.07 -9.17
N PRO A 137 4.81 11.57 -8.82
CA PRO A 137 5.58 11.06 -7.69
C PRO A 137 4.87 11.38 -6.36
N SER A 138 5.03 10.50 -5.39
CA SER A 138 4.62 10.78 -4.01
C SER A 138 5.56 11.80 -3.34
N PRO A 139 5.14 12.44 -2.23
CA PRO A 139 6.00 13.36 -1.50
C PRO A 139 7.35 12.73 -1.15
N LEU A 140 8.43 13.52 -1.23
CA LEU A 140 9.79 13.03 -1.03
C LEU A 140 9.97 12.26 0.29
N ALA A 141 9.44 12.78 1.38
CA ALA A 141 9.52 12.12 2.69
C ALA A 141 8.89 10.70 2.68
N VAL A 142 7.82 10.52 1.89
CA VAL A 142 7.16 9.21 1.72
C VAL A 142 8.03 8.27 0.91
N ARG A 143 8.61 8.74 -0.20
CA ARG A 143 9.53 7.95 -1.03
C ARG A 143 10.74 7.47 -0.23
N VAL A 144 11.33 8.35 0.57
CA VAL A 144 12.43 8.01 1.47
C VAL A 144 11.99 6.97 2.51
N ALA A 145 10.84 7.16 3.15
CA ALA A 145 10.33 6.21 4.13
C ALA A 145 10.07 4.83 3.53
N LEU A 146 9.46 4.76 2.33
CA LEU A 146 9.24 3.50 1.62
C LEU A 146 10.55 2.79 1.30
N ALA A 147 11.55 3.53 0.80
CA ALA A 147 12.86 2.95 0.48
C ALA A 147 13.61 2.45 1.72
N HIS A 148 13.56 3.17 2.83
CA HIS A 148 14.12 2.70 4.11
C HIS A 148 13.45 1.41 4.60
N MET A 149 12.18 1.20 4.26
CA MET A 149 11.45 -0.04 4.54
C MET A 149 11.62 -1.11 3.46
N GLY A 150 12.53 -0.91 2.50
CA GLY A 150 12.84 -1.87 1.42
C GLY A 150 11.81 -1.88 0.28
N MET A 151 10.94 -0.88 0.17
CA MET A 151 9.95 -0.77 -0.90
C MET A 151 10.36 0.29 -1.92
N ARG A 152 10.34 -0.07 -3.21
CA ARG A 152 10.57 0.89 -4.29
C ARG A 152 9.37 1.84 -4.43
N PRO A 153 9.55 3.17 -4.39
CA PRO A 153 8.50 4.11 -4.76
C PRO A 153 8.10 3.94 -6.24
N ILE A 154 6.81 4.09 -6.54
CA ILE A 154 6.27 3.89 -7.89
C ILE A 154 5.51 5.12 -8.35
N SER A 155 4.41 5.46 -7.66
CA SER A 155 3.57 6.63 -7.94
C SER A 155 2.80 7.03 -6.69
N ASN A 156 2.29 8.26 -6.67
CA ASN A 156 1.52 8.77 -5.53
C ASN A 156 0.33 7.88 -5.14
N ILE A 157 -0.26 7.16 -6.07
CA ILE A 157 -1.40 6.24 -5.80
C ILE A 157 -0.91 4.91 -5.22
N VAL A 158 0.07 4.27 -5.87
CA VAL A 158 0.61 2.99 -5.41
C VAL A 158 1.35 3.16 -4.09
N ASP A 159 2.10 4.25 -3.94
CA ASP A 159 2.83 4.56 -2.71
C ASP A 159 1.89 4.85 -1.54
N ALA A 160 0.70 5.43 -1.79
CA ALA A 160 -0.32 5.59 -0.75
C ALA A 160 -0.78 4.24 -0.20
N THR A 161 -1.01 3.25 -1.06
CA THR A 161 -1.39 1.90 -0.63
C THR A 161 -0.27 1.21 0.14
N ASN A 162 0.96 1.32 -0.36
CA ASN A 162 2.15 0.76 0.28
C ASN A 162 2.44 1.41 1.63
N TYR A 163 2.34 2.74 1.71
CA TYR A 163 2.55 3.48 2.95
C TYR A 163 1.53 3.07 4.03
N VAL A 164 0.26 2.98 3.68
CA VAL A 164 -0.78 2.53 4.62
C VAL A 164 -0.55 1.09 5.06
N MET A 165 -0.15 0.20 4.16
CA MET A 165 0.21 -1.18 4.51
C MET A 165 1.37 -1.22 5.50
N LEU A 166 2.41 -0.41 5.35
CA LEU A 166 3.53 -0.35 6.29
C LEU A 166 3.12 0.27 7.63
N VAL A 167 2.27 1.30 7.62
CA VAL A 167 1.81 1.98 8.84
C VAL A 167 0.86 1.12 9.65
N LEU A 168 -0.16 0.52 9.01
CA LEU A 168 -1.26 -0.17 9.70
C LEU A 168 -1.19 -1.70 9.62
N GLY A 169 -0.41 -2.26 8.69
CA GLY A 169 -0.37 -3.70 8.44
C GLY A 169 -1.50 -4.20 7.54
N GLN A 170 -2.31 -3.31 6.98
CA GLN A 170 -3.43 -3.63 6.10
C GLN A 170 -3.02 -3.43 4.63
N PRO A 171 -2.88 -4.51 3.83
CA PRO A 171 -2.68 -4.36 2.40
C PRO A 171 -3.92 -3.80 1.69
N LEU A 172 -3.68 -2.93 0.71
CA LEU A 172 -4.70 -2.36 -0.17
C LEU A 172 -4.31 -2.61 -1.63
N HIS A 173 -5.29 -2.53 -2.52
CA HIS A 173 -5.05 -2.57 -3.95
C HIS A 173 -5.84 -1.48 -4.68
N ALA A 174 -5.24 -0.90 -5.71
CA ALA A 174 -5.84 0.16 -6.51
C ALA A 174 -6.10 -0.36 -7.93
N PHE A 175 -7.33 -0.20 -8.40
CA PHE A 175 -7.74 -0.51 -9.77
C PHE A 175 -8.04 0.77 -10.53
N ASP A 176 -7.68 0.83 -11.81
CA ASP A 176 -8.20 1.85 -12.71
C ASP A 176 -9.67 1.52 -13.05
N LEU A 177 -10.58 2.43 -12.66
CA LEU A 177 -12.02 2.25 -12.91
C LEU A 177 -12.34 2.06 -14.39
N ASN A 178 -11.57 2.69 -15.28
CA ASN A 178 -11.86 2.65 -16.72
C ASN A 178 -11.47 1.32 -17.36
N THR A 179 -10.58 0.56 -16.71
CA THR A 179 -10.12 -0.75 -17.20
C THR A 179 -10.87 -1.92 -16.56
N LEU A 180 -11.72 -1.66 -15.58
CA LEU A 180 -12.56 -2.70 -14.99
C LEU A 180 -13.59 -3.20 -16.01
N PRO A 181 -13.70 -4.53 -16.22
CA PRO A 181 -14.69 -5.12 -17.16
C PRO A 181 -16.14 -4.75 -16.86
N ALA A 182 -16.45 -4.63 -15.59
CA ALA A 182 -17.77 -4.20 -15.11
C ALA A 182 -17.63 -3.38 -13.82
N ARG A 183 -18.71 -2.72 -13.40
CA ARG A 183 -18.75 -1.94 -12.15
C ARG A 183 -19.31 -2.77 -11.00
N GLU A 184 -18.77 -3.95 -10.83
CA GLU A 184 -19.10 -4.88 -9.76
C GLU A 184 -17.87 -5.70 -9.36
N ILE A 185 -17.87 -6.17 -8.15
CA ILE A 185 -16.82 -7.07 -7.64
C ILE A 185 -17.48 -8.34 -7.12
N THR A 186 -16.91 -9.47 -7.51
CA THR A 186 -17.23 -10.76 -6.92
C THR A 186 -15.96 -11.45 -6.46
N VAL A 187 -15.94 -11.89 -5.19
CA VAL A 187 -14.83 -12.70 -4.66
C VAL A 187 -15.30 -14.15 -4.63
N ARG A 188 -14.71 -14.98 -5.47
CA ARG A 188 -15.09 -16.40 -5.65
C ARG A 188 -13.88 -17.33 -5.66
N ALA A 189 -14.11 -18.61 -5.56
CA ALA A 189 -13.10 -19.59 -5.91
C ALA A 189 -12.79 -19.53 -7.42
N ALA A 190 -11.56 -19.81 -7.79
CA ALA A 190 -11.21 -20.01 -9.20
C ALA A 190 -11.82 -21.30 -9.74
N GLY A 191 -12.03 -21.36 -11.05
CA GLY A 191 -12.27 -22.63 -11.75
C GLY A 191 -10.99 -23.45 -11.86
N ASP A 192 -11.09 -24.76 -11.94
CA ASP A 192 -9.91 -25.59 -12.17
C ASP A 192 -9.31 -25.31 -13.55
N GLY A 193 -8.00 -25.01 -13.60
CA GLY A 193 -7.30 -24.60 -14.81
C GLY A 193 -7.60 -23.19 -15.29
N GLU A 194 -8.36 -22.38 -14.56
CA GLU A 194 -8.58 -20.96 -14.86
C GLU A 194 -7.25 -20.21 -14.90
N ARG A 195 -7.12 -19.25 -15.84
CA ARG A 195 -5.86 -18.55 -16.10
C ARG A 195 -6.03 -17.06 -15.93
N MET A 196 -4.98 -16.41 -15.44
CA MET A 196 -4.85 -14.96 -15.46
C MET A 196 -3.39 -14.53 -15.52
N THR A 197 -3.12 -13.36 -16.08
CA THR A 197 -1.81 -12.71 -16.03
C THR A 197 -1.76 -11.78 -14.83
N THR A 198 -0.71 -11.92 -14.02
CA THR A 198 -0.49 -11.10 -12.83
C THR A 198 0.43 -9.90 -13.15
N LEU A 199 0.49 -8.89 -12.24
CA LEU A 199 1.28 -7.65 -12.38
C LEU A 199 2.76 -7.88 -12.71
N ASP A 200 3.31 -9.05 -12.40
CA ASP A 200 4.68 -9.45 -12.78
C ASP A 200 4.79 -9.98 -14.22
N GLY A 201 3.73 -9.86 -15.02
CA GLY A 201 3.67 -10.28 -16.43
C GLY A 201 3.62 -11.81 -16.63
N ARG A 202 3.39 -12.59 -15.56
CA ARG A 202 3.36 -14.05 -15.65
C ARG A 202 1.94 -14.58 -15.70
N GLU A 203 1.70 -15.51 -16.62
CA GLU A 203 0.47 -16.29 -16.64
C GLU A 203 0.46 -17.30 -15.50
N ARG A 204 -0.64 -17.33 -14.73
CA ARG A 204 -0.86 -18.24 -13.61
C ARG A 204 -2.00 -19.18 -13.91
N VAL A 205 -1.80 -20.48 -13.64
CA VAL A 205 -2.84 -21.51 -13.71
C VAL A 205 -3.36 -21.72 -12.31
N LEU A 206 -4.67 -21.55 -12.15
CA LEU A 206 -5.35 -21.53 -10.87
C LEU A 206 -6.12 -22.84 -10.64
N THR A 207 -6.50 -23.06 -9.40
CA THR A 207 -7.29 -24.21 -8.94
C THR A 207 -8.44 -23.72 -8.07
N GLU A 208 -9.42 -24.54 -7.81
CA GLU A 208 -10.58 -24.23 -6.94
C GLU A 208 -10.20 -23.81 -5.49
N ARG A 209 -8.95 -24.05 -5.10
CA ARG A 209 -8.43 -23.61 -3.79
C ARG A 209 -8.01 -22.12 -3.78
N ASP A 210 -7.80 -21.53 -4.94
CA ASP A 210 -7.40 -20.14 -5.07
C ASP A 210 -8.63 -19.24 -5.07
N MET A 211 -8.52 -18.10 -4.40
CA MET A 211 -9.56 -17.07 -4.41
C MET A 211 -9.26 -16.03 -5.48
N LEU A 212 -10.27 -15.68 -6.26
CA LEU A 212 -10.20 -14.63 -7.26
C LEU A 212 -11.10 -13.46 -6.88
N ILE A 213 -10.60 -12.28 -7.16
CA ILE A 213 -11.41 -11.08 -7.30
C ILE A 213 -11.76 -10.96 -8.77
N THR A 214 -13.04 -10.86 -9.09
CA THR A 214 -13.53 -10.77 -10.46
C THR A 214 -14.42 -9.56 -10.65
N SER A 215 -14.48 -9.06 -11.88
CA SER A 215 -15.38 -7.99 -12.33
C SER A 215 -15.97 -8.41 -13.67
N GLY A 216 -17.29 -8.35 -13.81
CA GLY A 216 -17.97 -8.87 -15.01
C GLY A 216 -17.70 -10.36 -15.28
N GLY A 217 -17.38 -11.14 -14.26
CA GLY A 217 -17.00 -12.54 -14.38
C GLY A 217 -15.53 -12.77 -14.72
N GLU A 218 -14.78 -11.77 -15.18
CA GLU A 218 -13.36 -11.86 -15.53
C GLU A 218 -12.47 -11.71 -14.28
N PRO A 219 -11.37 -12.48 -14.15
CA PRO A 219 -10.43 -12.35 -13.05
C PRO A 219 -9.61 -11.06 -13.18
N ILE A 220 -9.56 -10.28 -12.10
CA ILE A 220 -8.80 -9.03 -12.01
C ILE A 220 -7.71 -9.06 -10.94
N ALA A 221 -7.79 -10.00 -9.99
CA ALA A 221 -6.73 -10.23 -9.01
C ALA A 221 -6.83 -11.62 -8.38
N ILE A 222 -5.69 -12.16 -7.93
CA ILE A 222 -5.63 -13.29 -7.00
C ILE A 222 -5.76 -12.71 -5.60
N ALA A 223 -6.88 -12.97 -4.94
CA ALA A 223 -7.27 -12.32 -3.68
C ALA A 223 -6.19 -12.42 -2.59
N GLY A 224 -5.74 -11.28 -2.13
CA GLY A 224 -4.70 -11.17 -1.10
C GLY A 224 -3.29 -11.58 -1.53
N VAL A 225 -3.07 -11.92 -2.80
CA VAL A 225 -1.77 -12.40 -3.31
C VAL A 225 -1.17 -11.41 -4.30
N MET A 226 -1.83 -11.15 -5.42
CA MET A 226 -1.30 -10.24 -6.46
C MET A 226 -2.41 -9.78 -7.41
N GLY A 227 -2.37 -8.51 -7.80
CA GLY A 227 -3.26 -7.94 -8.81
C GLY A 227 -3.02 -8.49 -10.21
N GLY A 228 -3.99 -8.31 -11.09
CA GLY A 228 -3.89 -8.59 -12.52
C GLY A 228 -3.33 -7.39 -13.30
N ASP A 229 -2.64 -7.65 -14.39
CA ASP A 229 -2.01 -6.66 -15.26
C ASP A 229 -3.02 -5.74 -15.97
N ARG A 230 -4.22 -6.25 -16.24
CA ARG A 230 -5.25 -5.56 -17.05
C ARG A 230 -5.88 -4.36 -16.35
N THR A 231 -5.86 -4.33 -15.03
CA THR A 231 -6.51 -3.29 -14.20
C THR A 231 -5.52 -2.44 -13.42
N GLU A 232 -4.25 -2.50 -13.82
CA GLU A 232 -3.14 -1.76 -13.22
C GLU A 232 -3.32 -0.25 -13.38
N ILE A 233 -2.88 0.49 -12.36
CA ILE A 233 -2.79 1.97 -12.39
C ILE A 233 -1.67 2.38 -13.37
N ARG A 234 -2.01 3.33 -14.26
CA ARG A 234 -1.11 3.86 -15.30
C ARG A 234 -1.05 5.38 -15.24
N ASP A 235 -0.15 5.98 -15.99
CA ASP A 235 0.04 7.44 -16.01
C ASP A 235 -1.20 8.23 -16.48
N ASP A 236 -2.04 7.59 -17.29
CA ASP A 236 -3.30 8.15 -17.78
C ASP A 236 -4.51 7.85 -16.91
N THR A 237 -4.35 7.12 -15.81
CA THR A 237 -5.41 6.85 -14.83
C THR A 237 -5.92 8.15 -14.21
N ARG A 238 -7.24 8.32 -14.16
CA ARG A 238 -7.90 9.50 -13.58
C ARG A 238 -8.95 9.15 -12.54
N THR A 239 -9.35 7.90 -12.48
CA THR A 239 -10.34 7.43 -11.50
C THR A 239 -9.89 6.09 -10.94
N VAL A 240 -9.70 6.06 -9.64
CA VAL A 240 -9.18 4.90 -8.91
C VAL A 240 -10.27 4.30 -8.05
N VAL A 241 -10.47 3.00 -8.17
CA VAL A 241 -11.22 2.20 -7.21
C VAL A 241 -10.22 1.54 -6.28
N LEU A 242 -10.29 1.91 -5.01
CA LEU A 242 -9.39 1.41 -3.98
C LEU A 242 -10.05 0.28 -3.20
N GLU A 243 -9.39 -0.85 -3.13
CA GLU A 243 -9.75 -2.03 -2.36
C GLU A 243 -9.08 -2.03 -1.00
N SER A 244 -9.83 -2.39 0.03
CA SER A 244 -9.31 -2.84 1.31
C SER A 244 -10.13 -4.02 1.80
N ALA A 245 -9.51 -5.17 1.98
CA ALA A 245 -10.21 -6.41 2.28
C ALA A 245 -9.48 -7.24 3.35
N SER A 246 -10.13 -8.28 3.84
CA SER A 246 -9.52 -9.29 4.68
C SER A 246 -9.83 -10.67 4.15
N PHE A 247 -8.80 -11.50 4.05
CA PHE A 247 -8.88 -12.83 3.44
C PHE A 247 -8.38 -13.90 4.41
N SER A 248 -8.84 -15.13 4.21
CA SER A 248 -8.41 -16.32 4.96
C SER A 248 -6.89 -16.51 4.88
N PRO A 249 -6.16 -16.46 6.01
CA PRO A 249 -4.70 -16.61 6.04
C PRO A 249 -4.24 -17.94 5.44
N LEU A 250 -4.97 -19.02 5.71
CA LEU A 250 -4.64 -20.35 5.19
C LEU A 250 -4.73 -20.40 3.66
N ARG A 251 -5.78 -19.82 3.07
CA ARG A 251 -5.98 -19.84 1.61
C ARG A 251 -4.94 -18.97 0.92
N VAL A 252 -4.74 -17.75 1.40
CA VAL A 252 -3.72 -16.85 0.84
C VAL A 252 -2.33 -17.47 0.95
N GLY A 253 -1.95 -17.99 2.12
CA GLY A 253 -0.66 -18.63 2.32
C GLY A 253 -0.45 -19.88 1.45
N HIS A 254 -1.50 -20.66 1.22
CA HIS A 254 -1.45 -21.84 0.34
C HIS A 254 -1.25 -21.41 -1.13
N THR A 255 -2.07 -20.48 -1.61
CA THR A 255 -2.00 -19.96 -2.99
C THR A 255 -0.64 -19.31 -3.28
N ALA A 256 -0.17 -18.43 -2.41
CA ALA A 256 1.12 -17.75 -2.55
C ALA A 256 2.28 -18.75 -2.67
N ARG A 257 2.30 -19.76 -1.79
CA ARG A 257 3.33 -20.82 -1.80
C ARG A 257 3.26 -21.67 -3.08
N ARG A 258 2.06 -22.11 -3.48
CA ARG A 258 1.86 -22.94 -4.68
C ARG A 258 2.29 -22.20 -5.95
N LEU A 259 1.98 -20.91 -6.05
CA LEU A 259 2.33 -20.10 -7.22
C LEU A 259 3.75 -19.52 -7.17
N GLY A 260 4.47 -19.67 -6.03
CA GLY A 260 5.80 -19.11 -5.85
C GLY A 260 5.80 -17.58 -5.80
N ILE A 261 4.74 -16.97 -5.27
CA ILE A 261 4.58 -15.50 -5.17
C ILE A 261 4.91 -15.06 -3.75
N ALA A 262 5.91 -14.19 -3.62
CA ALA A 262 6.33 -13.59 -2.36
C ALA A 262 6.00 -12.09 -2.36
N SER A 263 4.71 -11.74 -2.26
CA SER A 263 4.29 -10.35 -2.15
C SER A 263 4.17 -9.91 -0.68
N GLU A 264 4.36 -8.61 -0.42
CA GLU A 264 4.16 -7.99 0.90
C GLU A 264 2.71 -8.16 1.41
N ALA A 265 1.75 -8.16 0.49
CA ALA A 265 0.35 -8.42 0.80
C ALA A 265 0.13 -9.88 1.26
N ALA A 266 0.61 -10.85 0.48
CA ALA A 266 0.48 -12.27 0.83
C ALA A 266 1.20 -12.61 2.14
N PHE A 267 2.35 -11.97 2.39
CA PHE A 267 3.10 -12.15 3.62
C PHE A 267 2.30 -11.72 4.86
N ARG A 268 1.55 -10.61 4.76
CA ARG A 268 0.69 -10.11 5.84
C ARG A 268 -0.59 -10.92 5.98
N PHE A 269 -1.32 -11.14 4.90
CA PHE A 269 -2.56 -11.92 4.95
C PHE A 269 -2.34 -13.34 5.47
N ALA A 270 -1.26 -14.02 5.07
CA ALA A 270 -0.92 -15.36 5.57
C ALA A 270 -0.65 -15.40 7.09
N ARG A 271 -0.43 -14.24 7.74
CA ARG A 271 -0.19 -14.10 9.18
C ARG A 271 -1.35 -13.45 9.94
N THR A 272 -2.47 -13.32 9.31
CA THR A 272 -3.70 -12.71 9.83
C THR A 272 -3.61 -11.18 9.86
N VAL A 273 -4.46 -10.55 9.08
CA VAL A 273 -4.73 -9.11 9.12
C VAL A 273 -6.04 -8.89 9.85
N ASP A 274 -6.07 -7.90 10.73
CA ASP A 274 -7.27 -7.56 11.51
C ASP A 274 -8.38 -7.00 10.59
N PRO A 275 -9.53 -7.71 10.43
CA PRO A 275 -10.58 -7.24 9.54
C PRO A 275 -11.17 -5.89 9.94
N THR A 276 -11.07 -5.49 11.21
CA THR A 276 -11.60 -4.21 11.69
C THR A 276 -10.77 -3.01 11.23
N LEU A 277 -9.54 -3.23 10.76
CA LEU A 277 -8.67 -2.18 10.24
C LEU A 277 -8.97 -1.84 8.78
N SER A 278 -9.60 -2.74 8.02
CA SER A 278 -9.72 -2.57 6.57
C SER A 278 -10.47 -1.28 6.17
N ALA A 279 -11.59 -0.95 6.82
CA ALA A 279 -12.31 0.29 6.55
C ALA A 279 -11.52 1.55 6.93
N ARG A 280 -10.75 1.49 8.04
CA ARG A 280 -9.91 2.59 8.51
C ARG A 280 -8.70 2.83 7.61
N ALA A 281 -8.07 1.76 7.17
CA ALA A 281 -6.96 1.80 6.22
C ALA A 281 -7.40 2.38 4.87
N LEU A 282 -8.59 1.98 4.39
CA LEU A 282 -9.18 2.55 3.20
C LEU A 282 -9.37 4.07 3.32
N SER A 283 -9.92 4.53 4.45
CA SER A 283 -10.11 5.97 4.70
C SER A 283 -8.77 6.73 4.68
N LEU A 284 -7.76 6.20 5.35
CA LEU A 284 -6.43 6.81 5.37
C LEU A 284 -5.81 6.88 3.97
N ALA A 285 -5.90 5.79 3.20
CA ALA A 285 -5.33 5.76 1.86
C ALA A 285 -6.03 6.75 0.92
N LEU A 286 -7.36 6.87 1.02
CA LEU A 286 -8.12 7.88 0.26
C LEU A 286 -7.72 9.32 0.64
N GLU A 287 -7.55 9.60 1.93
CA GLU A 287 -7.05 10.90 2.38
C GLU A 287 -5.67 11.22 1.79
N LEU A 288 -4.75 10.25 1.82
CA LEU A 288 -3.42 10.42 1.22
C LEU A 288 -3.49 10.62 -0.29
N MET A 289 -4.35 9.88 -1.00
CA MET A 289 -4.57 10.07 -2.43
C MET A 289 -5.09 11.48 -2.74
N ARG A 290 -6.05 12.00 -1.94
CA ARG A 290 -6.50 13.39 -2.05
C ARG A 290 -5.33 14.36 -1.89
N ASP A 291 -4.56 14.20 -0.82
CA ASP A 291 -3.50 15.14 -0.46
C ASP A 291 -2.31 15.09 -1.44
N TRP A 292 -2.03 13.93 -2.06
CA TRP A 292 -0.88 13.74 -2.94
C TRP A 292 -1.20 13.84 -4.44
N SER A 293 -2.45 13.62 -4.84
CA SER A 293 -2.85 13.65 -6.24
C SER A 293 -3.90 14.71 -6.58
N GLY A 294 -4.36 15.47 -5.58
CA GLY A 294 -5.46 16.42 -5.77
C GLY A 294 -6.81 15.77 -6.06
N ALA A 295 -6.94 14.46 -5.84
CA ALA A 295 -8.17 13.73 -6.11
C ALA A 295 -9.33 14.23 -5.26
N GLU A 296 -10.52 14.18 -5.82
CA GLU A 296 -11.76 14.33 -5.08
C GLU A 296 -12.13 12.98 -4.47
N ILE A 297 -12.23 12.96 -3.13
CA ILE A 297 -12.74 11.81 -2.39
C ILE A 297 -14.21 12.06 -2.12
N GLY A 298 -15.02 11.55 -2.99
CA GLY A 298 -16.44 11.89 -2.92
C GLY A 298 -17.30 10.81 -2.29
N TYR A 299 -16.80 9.57 -2.26
CA TYR A 299 -17.75 8.48 -2.08
C TYR A 299 -17.13 7.32 -1.33
N ARG A 300 -17.82 7.01 -0.27
CA ARG A 300 -17.61 5.82 0.51
C ARG A 300 -18.27 4.62 -0.15
N VAL A 301 -17.56 3.74 -0.15
CA VAL A 301 -17.44 2.39 0.28
C VAL A 301 -18.76 1.63 0.22
N ARG A 302 -18.84 0.79 -0.79
CA ARG A 302 -19.67 -0.38 -0.63
C ARG A 302 -18.89 -1.38 0.19
N SER A 303 -19.53 -1.90 1.22
CA SER A 303 -18.95 -2.92 2.09
C SER A 303 -19.77 -4.19 1.99
N ALA A 304 -19.10 -5.32 1.97
CA ALA A 304 -19.69 -6.62 2.18
C ALA A 304 -18.87 -7.38 3.24
N SER A 305 -19.52 -8.19 4.05
CA SER A 305 -18.87 -8.96 5.11
C SER A 305 -19.51 -10.35 5.21
N ASN A 306 -18.63 -11.35 5.32
CA ASN A 306 -19.00 -12.73 5.70
C ASN A 306 -18.70 -13.00 7.18
N ASN A 307 -18.20 -12.00 7.92
CA ASN A 307 -18.03 -12.16 9.36
C ASN A 307 -19.38 -12.13 10.06
N GLU A 308 -19.77 -13.26 10.61
CA GLU A 308 -20.62 -13.25 11.80
C GLU A 308 -19.82 -12.57 12.92
N GLU A 309 -20.41 -11.61 13.62
CA GLU A 309 -19.76 -10.93 14.74
C GLU A 309 -19.24 -12.01 15.70
N ILE A 310 -17.91 -12.17 15.73
CA ILE A 310 -17.29 -12.99 16.78
C ILE A 310 -17.55 -12.23 18.07
N GLY A 311 -18.49 -12.75 18.87
CA GLY A 311 -18.85 -12.20 20.15
C GLY A 311 -17.61 -11.97 21.00
N ARG A 312 -17.49 -10.82 21.64
CA ARG A 312 -16.39 -10.51 22.56
C ARG A 312 -16.36 -11.59 23.62
N ALA A 313 -15.35 -12.44 23.61
CA ALA A 313 -15.07 -13.35 24.70
C ALA A 313 -14.73 -12.49 25.92
N SER A 314 -15.66 -12.38 26.87
CA SER A 314 -15.34 -11.83 28.17
C SER A 314 -14.62 -12.94 28.95
N CYS A 315 -13.30 -12.86 29.04
CA CYS A 315 -12.56 -13.59 30.06
C CYS A 315 -12.99 -13.04 31.43
N ARG A 316 -13.96 -13.71 32.05
CA ARG A 316 -14.11 -13.63 33.48
C ARG A 316 -13.05 -14.56 34.08
N GLU A 317 -11.91 -14.02 34.44
CA GLU A 317 -11.05 -14.66 35.40
C GLU A 317 -11.83 -14.85 36.70
N ARG A 318 -12.09 -16.08 37.06
CA ARG A 318 -12.39 -16.41 38.45
C ARG A 318 -11.06 -16.52 39.18
N VAL A 319 -10.78 -15.54 39.97
CA VAL A 319 -9.79 -15.63 41.06
C VAL A 319 -10.36 -16.56 42.12
#